data_342b85648dacf975a0459eee0aebdc21
#
_entry.id   342b85648dacf975a0459eee0aebdc21
#
_cell.length_a   1.000
_cell.length_b   1.000
_cell.length_c   1.000
_cell.angle_alpha   90.00
_cell.angle_beta   90.00
_cell.angle_gamma   90.00
#
_symmetry.space_group_name_H-M   'P 1'
#
loop_
_entity.id
_entity.type
_entity.pdbx_description
1 polymer ?
#
loop_
_entity_poly.entity_id
_entity_poly.type
_entity_poly.pdbx_seq_one_letter_code
_entity_poly.pdbx_strand_id
1 'polypeptide(L)'
;MIPSVYFKEELEKSQIIDEFTCKSWKEDYSKDEFREVIREIETKGPEAFDPGEEITDLMKKADVIFVHQCPVSKKVINEAKNLKYILSCRGGVENIDMEAAKEKGVKVINCPAHNAYAVAEYTIGMILNELRNI
;
A
#
# COMPACT_ATOMS: atom_id res chain seq x y z
N MET A 1 0.66 5.67 -9.08
CA MET A 1 -0.40 4.98 -8.31
C MET A 1 -1.02 3.93 -9.21
N ILE A 2 -1.33 2.75 -8.70
CA ILE A 2 -2.08 1.74 -9.46
C ILE A 2 -3.56 2.12 -9.37
N PRO A 3 -4.26 2.37 -10.49
CA PRO A 3 -5.67 2.70 -10.46
C PRO A 3 -6.50 1.57 -9.84
N SER A 4 -7.49 1.93 -9.01
CA SER A 4 -8.36 0.98 -8.31
C SER A 4 -9.13 0.05 -9.26
N VAL A 5 -9.38 0.49 -10.49
CA VAL A 5 -10.07 -0.30 -11.53
C VAL A 5 -9.36 -1.62 -11.82
N TYR A 6 -8.02 -1.65 -11.86
CA TYR A 6 -7.28 -2.89 -12.12
C TYR A 6 -7.42 -3.91 -10.99
N PHE A 7 -7.44 -3.44 -9.74
CA PHE A 7 -7.72 -4.32 -8.60
C PHE A 7 -9.12 -4.90 -8.68
N LYS A 8 -10.10 -4.06 -9.02
CA LYS A 8 -11.50 -4.47 -9.14
C LYS A 8 -11.66 -5.57 -10.19
N GLU A 9 -11.13 -5.37 -11.39
CA GLU A 9 -11.20 -6.35 -12.47
C GLU A 9 -10.57 -7.69 -12.12
N GLU A 10 -9.41 -7.69 -11.46
CA GLU A 10 -8.72 -8.93 -11.08
C GLU A 10 -9.42 -9.64 -9.90
N LEU A 11 -9.98 -8.91 -8.95
CA LEU A 11 -10.74 -9.49 -7.86
C LEU A 11 -12.04 -10.12 -8.36
N GLU A 12 -12.75 -9.47 -9.29
CA GLU A 12 -13.95 -10.03 -9.93
C GLU A 12 -13.67 -11.33 -10.69
N LYS A 13 -12.51 -11.42 -11.34
CA LYS A 13 -12.08 -12.64 -12.06
C LYS A 13 -11.69 -13.78 -11.12
N SER A 14 -11.22 -13.47 -9.92
CA SER A 14 -10.60 -14.47 -9.03
C SER A 14 -11.57 -15.50 -8.46
N GLN A 15 -12.87 -15.19 -8.36
CA GLN A 15 -13.93 -16.02 -7.77
C GLN A 15 -13.63 -16.52 -6.34
N ILE A 16 -12.63 -15.94 -5.68
CA ILE A 16 -12.17 -16.33 -4.33
C ILE A 16 -12.77 -15.42 -3.26
N ILE A 17 -13.23 -14.24 -3.69
CA ILE A 17 -13.70 -13.17 -2.81
C ILE A 17 -15.19 -12.96 -3.07
N ASP A 18 -16.01 -13.15 -2.04
CA ASP A 18 -17.46 -13.01 -2.14
C ASP A 18 -17.90 -11.55 -2.21
N GLU A 19 -17.24 -10.69 -1.44
CA GLU A 19 -17.57 -9.27 -1.37
C GLU A 19 -16.29 -8.43 -1.23
N PHE A 20 -16.18 -7.35 -2.00
CA PHE A 20 -15.08 -6.39 -1.86
C PHE A 20 -15.51 -4.96 -2.14
N THR A 21 -14.81 -4.02 -1.52
CA THR A 21 -14.98 -2.58 -1.76
C THR A 21 -13.63 -1.97 -2.13
N CYS A 22 -13.58 -1.25 -3.25
CA CYS A 22 -12.40 -0.48 -3.67
C CYS A 22 -12.61 1.00 -3.38
N LYS A 23 -11.65 1.62 -2.71
CA LYS A 23 -11.61 3.06 -2.46
C LYS A 23 -10.24 3.60 -2.85
N SER A 24 -10.24 4.73 -3.50
CA SER A 24 -9.00 5.47 -3.72
C SER A 24 -8.74 6.41 -2.53
N TRP A 25 -7.46 6.54 -2.21
CA TRP A 25 -7.00 7.41 -1.14
C TRP A 25 -6.28 8.61 -1.73
N LYS A 26 -6.65 9.84 -1.31
CA LYS A 26 -6.03 11.09 -1.77
C LYS A 26 -6.16 11.31 -3.29
N GLU A 27 -7.32 11.01 -3.87
CA GLU A 27 -7.58 11.19 -5.31
C GLU A 27 -7.41 12.63 -5.78
N ASP A 28 -7.75 13.61 -4.93
CA ASP A 28 -7.71 15.04 -5.25
C ASP A 28 -6.30 15.64 -5.17
N TYR A 29 -5.32 14.88 -4.72
CA TYR A 29 -3.95 15.35 -4.58
C TYR A 29 -3.23 15.39 -5.93
N SER A 30 -2.50 16.48 -6.19
CA SER A 30 -1.52 16.51 -7.28
C SER A 30 -0.43 15.47 -7.07
N LYS A 31 0.33 15.18 -8.12
CA LYS A 31 1.45 14.22 -8.03
C LYS A 31 2.51 14.62 -7.00
N ASP A 32 2.75 15.92 -6.87
CA ASP A 32 3.79 16.42 -5.97
C ASP A 32 3.31 16.41 -4.50
N GLU A 33 2.08 16.82 -4.23
CA GLU A 33 1.47 16.67 -2.90
C GLU A 33 1.44 15.21 -2.46
N PHE A 34 1.07 14.30 -3.37
CA PHE A 34 1.04 12.88 -3.05
C PHE A 34 2.46 12.32 -2.76
N ARG A 35 3.50 12.77 -3.48
CA ARG A 35 4.89 12.38 -3.20
C ARG A 35 5.35 12.79 -1.81
N GLU A 36 4.99 14.00 -1.37
CA GLU A 36 5.34 14.46 -0.01
C GLU A 36 4.65 13.60 1.06
N VAL A 37 3.37 13.26 0.86
CA VAL A 37 2.64 12.34 1.75
C VAL A 37 3.35 10.98 1.84
N ILE A 38 3.75 10.41 0.70
CA ILE A 38 4.45 9.13 0.68
C ILE A 38 5.81 9.23 1.39
N ARG A 39 6.58 10.28 1.14
CA ARG A 39 7.86 10.53 1.82
C ARG A 39 7.69 10.61 3.34
N GLU A 40 6.65 11.28 3.81
CA GLU A 40 6.37 11.35 5.23
C GLU A 40 6.01 9.98 5.83
N ILE A 41 5.20 9.18 5.15
CA ILE A 41 4.88 7.82 5.59
C ILE A 41 6.15 6.95 5.61
N GLU A 42 6.99 7.02 4.59
CA GLU A 42 8.23 6.25 4.50
C GLU A 42 9.24 6.62 5.59
N THR A 43 9.20 7.86 6.10
CA THR A 43 10.13 8.33 7.13
C THR A 43 9.57 8.26 8.55
N LYS A 44 8.26 8.47 8.72
CA LYS A 44 7.60 8.58 10.04
C LYS A 44 6.69 7.40 10.37
N GLY A 45 6.44 6.53 9.37
CA GLY A 45 5.57 5.36 9.52
C GLY A 45 4.08 5.66 9.26
N PRO A 46 3.22 4.64 9.48
CA PRO A 46 1.79 4.70 9.13
C PRO A 46 0.97 5.70 9.95
N GLU A 47 1.48 6.12 11.09
CA GLU A 47 0.81 7.12 11.96
C GLU A 47 0.95 8.56 11.43
N ALA A 48 1.77 8.80 10.40
CA ALA A 48 1.98 10.12 9.82
C ALA A 48 0.72 10.70 9.17
N PHE A 49 -0.16 9.85 8.67
CA PHE A 49 -1.40 10.26 8.01
C PHE A 49 -2.58 9.39 8.41
N ASP A 50 -3.71 10.04 8.61
CA ASP A 50 -4.99 9.36 8.75
C ASP A 50 -5.55 9.00 7.37
N PRO A 51 -5.98 7.76 7.12
CA PRO A 51 -6.62 7.37 5.86
C PRO A 51 -7.97 8.06 5.61
N GLY A 52 -8.54 8.69 6.62
CA GLY A 52 -9.86 9.27 6.61
C GLY A 52 -10.92 8.31 7.16
N GLU A 53 -12.00 8.89 7.69
CA GLU A 53 -13.03 8.14 8.44
C GLU A 53 -13.69 7.05 7.59
N GLU A 54 -14.05 7.37 6.36
CA GLU A 54 -14.70 6.42 5.43
C GLU A 54 -13.82 5.19 5.17
N ILE A 55 -12.54 5.40 4.86
CA ILE A 55 -11.59 4.30 4.58
C ILE A 55 -11.31 3.51 5.86
N THR A 56 -11.15 4.20 6.97
CA THR A 56 -10.96 3.56 8.28
C THR A 56 -12.12 2.66 8.63
N ASP A 57 -13.35 3.09 8.42
CA ASP A 57 -14.55 2.28 8.71
C ASP A 57 -14.69 1.06 7.81
N LEU A 58 -14.26 1.16 6.54
CA LEU A 58 -14.17 -0.01 5.65
C LEU A 58 -13.11 -0.99 6.15
N MET A 59 -11.91 -0.50 6.49
CA MET A 59 -10.82 -1.34 7.00
C MET A 59 -11.21 -2.08 8.30
N LYS A 60 -11.94 -1.44 9.20
CA LYS A 60 -12.39 -2.04 10.47
C LYS A 60 -13.32 -3.24 10.28
N LYS A 61 -14.06 -3.28 9.19
CA LYS A 61 -15.02 -4.36 8.87
C LYS A 61 -14.41 -5.49 8.05
N ALA A 62 -13.23 -5.28 7.49
CA ALA A 62 -12.60 -6.20 6.55
C ALA A 62 -11.97 -7.42 7.24
N ASP A 63 -12.05 -8.58 6.58
CA ASP A 63 -11.24 -9.77 6.89
C ASP A 63 -9.85 -9.67 6.26
N VAL A 64 -9.76 -9.02 5.10
CA VAL A 64 -8.54 -8.82 4.31
C VAL A 64 -8.48 -7.37 3.83
N ILE A 65 -7.35 -6.71 4.03
CA ILE A 65 -7.08 -5.37 3.53
C ILE A 65 -6.04 -5.47 2.41
N PHE A 66 -6.38 -4.93 1.25
CA PHE A 66 -5.47 -4.73 0.13
C PHE A 66 -5.03 -3.27 0.09
N VAL A 67 -3.74 -2.99 0.22
CA VAL A 67 -3.23 -1.62 0.19
C VAL A 67 -2.05 -1.45 -0.77
N HIS A 68 -1.94 -0.26 -1.36
CA HIS A 68 -0.75 0.15 -2.09
C HIS A 68 0.02 1.22 -1.31
N GLN A 69 -0.56 2.38 -1.08
CA GLN A 69 0.09 3.52 -0.40
C GLN A 69 -0.65 3.96 0.86
N CYS A 70 -1.92 3.60 0.99
CA CYS A 70 -2.75 4.02 2.11
C CYS A 70 -2.19 3.47 3.43
N PRO A 71 -2.09 4.29 4.48
CA PRO A 71 -1.58 3.85 5.76
C PRO A 71 -2.56 2.91 6.49
N VAL A 72 -2.00 1.89 7.15
CA VAL A 72 -2.73 0.98 8.04
C VAL A 72 -2.12 1.11 9.42
N SER A 73 -2.63 2.05 10.19
CA SER A 73 -2.13 2.44 11.50
C SER A 73 -2.46 1.41 12.59
N LYS A 74 -1.78 1.52 13.73
CA LYS A 74 -2.06 0.74 14.94
C LYS A 74 -3.54 0.82 15.35
N LYS A 75 -4.12 2.02 15.27
CA LYS A 75 -5.53 2.24 15.58
C LYS A 75 -6.45 1.40 14.68
N VAL A 76 -6.23 1.47 13.36
CA VAL A 76 -7.03 0.70 12.38
C VAL A 76 -6.90 -0.79 12.64
N ILE A 77 -5.68 -1.30 12.82
CA ILE A 77 -5.45 -2.72 13.07
C ILE A 77 -6.16 -3.16 14.36
N ASN A 78 -6.04 -2.41 15.44
CA ASN A 78 -6.65 -2.76 16.73
C ASN A 78 -8.18 -2.77 16.69
N GLU A 79 -8.78 -1.84 15.96
CA GLU A 79 -10.24 -1.72 15.84
C GLU A 79 -10.85 -2.72 14.83
N ALA A 80 -10.07 -3.25 13.89
CA ALA A 80 -10.51 -4.20 12.87
C ALA A 80 -10.69 -5.62 13.48
N LYS A 81 -11.89 -5.94 13.93
CA LYS A 81 -12.17 -7.17 14.72
C LYS A 81 -11.92 -8.48 13.97
N ASN A 82 -12.17 -8.49 12.66
CA ASN A 82 -12.14 -9.71 11.83
C ASN A 82 -10.88 -9.80 10.96
N LEU A 83 -9.98 -8.82 11.02
CA LEU A 83 -8.83 -8.72 10.13
C LEU A 83 -7.86 -9.89 10.34
N LYS A 84 -7.58 -10.61 9.25
CA LYS A 84 -6.68 -11.75 9.20
C LYS A 84 -5.43 -11.48 8.37
N TYR A 85 -5.58 -10.71 7.28
CA TYR A 85 -4.51 -10.44 6.33
C TYR A 85 -4.46 -8.96 5.93
N ILE A 86 -3.24 -8.45 5.78
CA ILE A 86 -2.97 -7.18 5.09
C ILE A 86 -2.05 -7.52 3.92
N LEU A 87 -2.50 -7.23 2.69
CA LEU A 87 -1.79 -7.50 1.46
C LEU A 87 -1.26 -6.18 0.91
N SER A 88 0.06 -6.00 0.96
CA SER A 88 0.73 -4.82 0.40
C SER A 88 1.15 -5.07 -1.04
N CYS A 89 0.66 -4.26 -1.97
CA CYS A 89 1.07 -4.31 -3.38
C CYS A 89 2.41 -3.59 -3.63
N ARG A 90 3.25 -3.50 -2.60
CA ARG A 90 4.59 -2.88 -2.62
C ARG A 90 5.64 -3.86 -2.15
N GLY A 91 6.91 -3.55 -2.43
CA GLY A 91 8.05 -4.24 -1.81
C GLY A 91 8.22 -3.85 -0.34
N GLY A 92 7.99 -2.57 0.00
CA GLY A 92 8.04 -2.04 1.36
C GLY A 92 6.72 -2.19 2.11
N VAL A 93 6.80 -2.03 3.43
CA VAL A 93 5.67 -2.12 4.36
C VAL A 93 5.62 -0.92 5.32
N GLU A 94 6.28 0.18 4.98
CA GLU A 94 6.43 1.38 5.81
C GLU A 94 5.08 2.04 6.13
N ASN A 95 4.08 1.78 5.31
CA ASN A 95 2.70 2.24 5.49
C ASN A 95 1.86 1.33 6.39
N ILE A 96 2.43 0.29 6.99
CA ILE A 96 1.70 -0.67 7.84
C ILE A 96 2.38 -0.75 9.21
N ASP A 97 1.60 -0.67 10.29
CA ASP A 97 2.11 -0.92 11.63
C ASP A 97 2.35 -2.43 11.83
N MET A 98 3.59 -2.84 11.60
CA MET A 98 4.00 -4.24 11.66
C MET A 98 3.97 -4.81 13.08
N GLU A 99 4.19 -3.97 14.10
CA GLU A 99 4.15 -4.41 15.50
C GLU A 99 2.70 -4.69 15.91
N ALA A 100 1.79 -3.77 15.62
CA ALA A 100 0.38 -3.98 15.89
C ALA A 100 -0.20 -5.19 15.11
N ALA A 101 0.19 -5.36 13.86
CA ALA A 101 -0.21 -6.53 13.07
C ALA A 101 0.27 -7.84 13.73
N LYS A 102 1.52 -7.90 14.18
CA LYS A 102 2.11 -9.04 14.87
C LYS A 102 1.41 -9.31 16.21
N GLU A 103 1.21 -8.28 17.02
CA GLU A 103 0.53 -8.40 18.33
C GLU A 103 -0.88 -8.97 18.20
N LYS A 104 -1.59 -8.57 17.14
CA LYS A 104 -2.95 -9.03 16.85
C LYS A 104 -3.03 -10.37 16.10
N GLY A 105 -1.89 -10.90 15.63
CA GLY A 105 -1.84 -12.12 14.83
C GLY A 105 -2.29 -11.93 13.38
N VAL A 106 -2.33 -10.69 12.88
CA VAL A 106 -2.64 -10.37 11.50
C VAL A 106 -1.42 -10.64 10.62
N LYS A 107 -1.62 -11.39 9.54
CA LYS A 107 -0.53 -11.72 8.60
C LYS A 107 -0.37 -10.61 7.57
N VAL A 108 0.84 -10.08 7.43
CA VAL A 108 1.20 -9.11 6.40
C VAL A 108 1.95 -9.82 5.28
N ILE A 109 1.48 -9.65 4.04
CA ILE A 109 2.09 -10.19 2.83
C ILE A 109 2.39 -9.03 1.89
N ASN A 110 3.63 -8.94 1.43
CA ASN A 110 4.08 -7.90 0.49
C ASN A 110 4.67 -8.52 -0.78
N CYS A 111 5.02 -7.69 -1.77
CA CYS A 111 5.59 -8.09 -3.05
C CYS A 111 7.07 -7.67 -3.14
N PRO A 112 8.00 -8.32 -2.41
CA PRO A 112 9.40 -7.93 -2.43
C PRO A 112 9.99 -8.08 -3.85
N ALA A 113 10.86 -7.15 -4.23
CA ALA A 113 11.57 -7.15 -5.50
C ALA A 113 10.69 -7.16 -6.77
N HIS A 114 9.41 -6.80 -6.69
CA HIS A 114 8.49 -6.78 -7.85
C HIS A 114 8.97 -5.91 -9.02
N ASN A 115 9.82 -4.90 -8.78
CA ASN A 115 10.39 -4.00 -9.78
C ASN A 115 11.92 -4.05 -9.85
N ALA A 116 12.56 -5.03 -9.23
CA ALA A 116 14.02 -5.07 -9.07
C ALA A 116 14.78 -5.04 -10.42
N TYR A 117 14.30 -5.79 -11.42
CA TYR A 117 14.89 -5.78 -12.74
C TYR A 117 14.80 -4.42 -13.42
N ALA A 118 13.62 -3.81 -13.43
CA ALA A 118 13.40 -2.50 -14.04
C ALA A 118 14.27 -1.41 -13.36
N VAL A 119 14.38 -1.46 -12.04
CA VAL A 119 15.23 -0.53 -11.28
C VAL A 119 16.72 -0.75 -11.60
N ALA A 120 17.18 -2.00 -11.68
CA ALA A 120 18.56 -2.32 -12.02
C ALA A 120 18.91 -1.86 -13.43
N GLU A 121 18.08 -2.16 -14.43
CA GLU A 121 18.26 -1.74 -15.82
C GLU A 121 18.29 -0.22 -15.96
N TYR A 122 17.35 0.46 -15.32
CA TYR A 122 17.30 1.92 -15.30
C TYR A 122 18.56 2.51 -14.67
N THR A 123 19.02 1.97 -13.54
CA THR A 123 20.24 2.43 -12.86
C THR A 123 21.47 2.28 -13.74
N ILE A 124 21.64 1.13 -14.39
CA ILE A 124 22.75 0.89 -15.34
C ILE A 124 22.63 1.87 -16.52
N GLY A 125 21.44 2.06 -17.05
CA GLY A 125 21.17 3.02 -18.13
C GLY A 125 21.58 4.45 -17.76
N MET A 126 21.24 4.89 -16.56
CA MET A 126 21.62 6.23 -16.05
C MET A 126 23.13 6.36 -15.87
N ILE A 127 23.82 5.35 -15.36
CA ILE A 127 25.28 5.34 -15.22
C ILE A 127 25.95 5.44 -16.62
N LEU A 128 25.48 4.66 -17.57
CA LEU A 128 26.03 4.71 -18.95
C LEU A 128 25.75 6.05 -19.63
N ASN A 129 24.56 6.62 -19.43
CA ASN A 129 24.20 7.93 -19.96
C ASN A 129 25.16 9.01 -19.43
N GLU A 130 25.41 9.03 -18.12
CA GLU A 130 26.34 9.99 -17.49
C GLU A 130 27.78 9.80 -17.97
N LEU A 131 28.26 8.56 -18.01
CA LEU A 131 29.65 8.27 -18.46
C LEU A 131 29.88 8.58 -19.95
N ARG A 132 28.85 8.54 -20.76
CA ARG A 132 28.93 8.74 -22.22
C ARG A 132 28.48 10.12 -22.68
N ASN A 133 27.97 10.97 -21.78
CA ASN A 133 27.38 12.29 -22.11
C ASN A 133 26.27 12.19 -23.20
N ILE A 134 25.37 11.21 -23.07
CA ILE A 134 24.25 11.03 -24.00
C ILE A 134 23.09 11.92 -23.59
#